data_8480feab962af34fff69172312ec678c
#
_entry.id   8480feab962af34fff69172312ec678c
#
_cell.length_a   1.000
_cell.length_b   1.000
_cell.length_c   1.000
_cell.angle_alpha   90.00
_cell.angle_beta   90.00
_cell.angle_gamma   90.00
#
_symmetry.space_group_name_H-M   'P 1'
#
loop_
_entity.id
_entity.type
_entity.pdbx_description
1 polymer ?
#
loop_
_entity_poly.entity_id
_entity_poly.type
_entity_poly.pdbx_seq_one_letter_code
_entity_poly.pdbx_strand_id
1 'polypeptide(L)'
;MPLYGHGNGNVPQFGHGNGNVPQYGHGNVNVPQYGHGNGNMYQPMPVHFPMGFRVCAGCNMEIGHGRFLNCLNAFWHPECFCCHACNLPISDNEFSMSGNYRFHKSCYKERFHPKCDVCRHFIPTNPAGLIEYRAHPFWIQKYCPSHEHDGTPRCCSCERMESRETGYVGLNDGRKLCLECLDSAVMDTNECQPLYLDIQEFYESINMKVEQQVPLLLVERQALNEAREGEKNGHYHMPETRGLCLSEEQTVSTILRRPRFGTGNRATNMITEPYKLTRRCEVTAILILYGLPRLLTGSILAHEMMHAWMRLKGFRNLSQDVEEGICQVLAHMWLESQLASGSSANAASSSSATPSRISRKGGERSQFDRKLGEFFKHQIESDTSPVYGDGFRAGHHAVNKYGLQATLEHIRMTGGFPF
;
A
#
# COMPACT_ATOMS: atom_id res chain seq x y z
N MET A 1 30.81 22.48 -17.05
CA MET A 1 30.00 22.65 -15.83
C MET A 1 28.54 22.40 -16.24
N PRO A 2 27.97 21.26 -15.90
CA PRO A 2 26.53 21.02 -16.13
C PRO A 2 25.75 21.44 -14.88
N LEU A 3 24.78 22.29 -15.11
CA LEU A 3 23.78 22.70 -14.11
C LEU A 3 22.82 21.52 -13.87
N TYR A 4 22.75 21.05 -12.65
CA TYR A 4 21.76 20.10 -12.18
C TYR A 4 20.39 20.80 -12.12
N GLY A 5 19.48 20.44 -13.01
CA GLY A 5 18.07 20.76 -12.89
C GLY A 5 17.44 19.87 -11.81
N HIS A 6 16.97 20.50 -10.73
CA HIS A 6 16.08 19.85 -9.76
C HIS A 6 14.74 19.54 -10.44
N GLY A 7 14.55 18.31 -10.84
CA GLY A 7 13.21 17.79 -11.16
C GLY A 7 12.41 17.70 -9.86
N ASN A 8 11.49 18.62 -9.65
CA ASN A 8 10.41 18.47 -8.68
C ASN A 8 9.53 17.31 -9.14
N GLY A 9 9.80 16.11 -8.64
CA GLY A 9 8.87 15.02 -8.66
C GLY A 9 7.68 15.41 -7.78
N ASN A 10 6.58 15.84 -8.40
CA ASN A 10 5.31 15.97 -7.72
C ASN A 10 4.90 14.57 -7.26
N VAL A 11 5.16 14.28 -5.99
CA VAL A 11 4.43 13.26 -5.25
C VAL A 11 2.94 13.63 -5.37
N PRO A 12 2.02 12.71 -5.69
CA PRO A 12 0.61 13.03 -5.71
C PRO A 12 0.24 13.62 -4.36
N GLN A 13 0.06 14.94 -4.31
CA GLN A 13 -0.67 15.58 -3.24
C GLN A 13 -2.10 15.11 -3.42
N PHE A 14 -2.54 14.24 -2.54
CA PHE A 14 -3.96 13.94 -2.39
C PHE A 14 -4.67 15.26 -2.16
N GLY A 15 -5.49 15.66 -3.15
CA GLY A 15 -6.04 17.00 -3.27
C GLY A 15 -6.84 17.40 -2.04
N HIS A 16 -6.64 18.64 -1.62
CA HIS A 16 -7.60 19.36 -0.79
C HIS A 16 -8.84 19.70 -1.64
N GLY A 17 -9.76 18.73 -1.75
CA GLY A 17 -11.10 18.97 -2.26
C GLY A 17 -12.05 19.05 -1.07
N ASN A 18 -12.82 20.15 -0.96
CA ASN A 18 -13.96 20.26 -0.04
C ASN A 18 -15.08 19.29 -0.47
N GLY A 19 -15.02 18.09 -0.01
CA GLY A 19 -16.03 17.06 -0.13
C GLY A 19 -15.60 15.91 0.75
N ASN A 20 -16.49 15.27 1.49
CA ASN A 20 -16.24 14.21 2.46
C ASN A 20 -15.30 13.12 1.90
N VAL A 21 -14.02 13.41 1.86
CA VAL A 21 -12.95 12.47 1.59
C VAL A 21 -12.60 11.84 2.93
N PRO A 22 -12.41 10.51 3.03
CA PRO A 22 -11.87 9.91 4.24
C PRO A 22 -10.55 10.62 4.54
N GLN A 23 -10.55 11.43 5.57
CA GLN A 23 -9.34 12.10 6.04
C GLN A 23 -8.30 11.02 6.28
N TYR A 24 -7.11 11.21 5.72
CA TYR A 24 -5.91 10.54 6.19
C TYR A 24 -5.97 10.52 7.70
N GLY A 25 -5.98 9.32 8.29
CA GLY A 25 -6.19 9.17 9.72
C GLY A 25 -5.14 9.96 10.50
N HIS A 26 -5.43 11.21 10.81
CA HIS A 26 -4.76 11.93 11.87
C HIS A 26 -5.23 11.29 13.17
N GLY A 27 -4.52 10.26 13.59
CA GLY A 27 -4.78 9.69 14.90
C GLY A 27 -4.31 10.69 15.96
N ASN A 28 -5.16 11.64 16.31
CA ASN A 28 -5.02 12.36 17.56
C ASN A 28 -5.37 11.37 18.67
N VAL A 29 -4.37 10.65 19.15
CA VAL A 29 -4.51 9.97 20.43
C VAL A 29 -4.37 11.06 21.48
N ASN A 30 -5.49 11.47 22.08
CA ASN A 30 -5.44 12.20 23.34
C ASN A 30 -4.66 11.31 24.31
N VAL A 31 -3.40 11.64 24.54
CA VAL A 31 -2.66 11.10 25.66
C VAL A 31 -3.44 11.56 26.89
N PRO A 32 -4.00 10.66 27.71
CA PRO A 32 -4.60 11.07 28.96
C PRO A 32 -3.56 11.94 29.65
N GLN A 33 -3.94 13.15 30.04
CA GLN A 33 -3.07 14.10 30.72
C GLN A 33 -2.29 13.33 31.77
N TYR A 34 -0.97 13.47 31.76
CA TYR A 34 -0.14 13.04 32.86
C TYR A 34 -0.77 13.66 34.12
N GLY A 35 -1.38 12.85 34.94
CA GLY A 35 -1.76 13.32 36.24
C GLY A 35 -0.46 13.72 36.93
N HIS A 36 -0.11 15.00 36.87
CA HIS A 36 0.88 15.56 37.76
C HIS A 36 0.28 15.44 39.13
N GLY A 37 0.48 14.26 39.74
CA GLY A 37 0.34 14.15 41.17
C GLY A 37 1.44 15.00 41.78
N ASN A 38 1.18 16.30 41.99
CA ASN A 38 1.96 17.14 42.88
C ASN A 38 1.81 16.54 44.30
N GLY A 39 2.40 15.39 44.53
CA GLY A 39 2.48 14.77 45.79
C GLY A 39 3.95 14.48 46.09
N ASN A 40 4.57 15.24 46.97
CA ASN A 40 5.82 14.85 47.60
C ASN A 40 5.65 13.40 48.10
N MET A 41 6.19 12.42 47.40
CA MET A 41 6.12 11.01 47.80
C MET A 41 6.82 10.74 49.12
N TYR A 42 7.70 11.63 49.57
CA TYR A 42 8.41 11.55 50.82
C TYR A 42 8.33 12.89 51.54
N GLN A 43 7.27 13.13 52.32
CA GLN A 43 7.31 14.17 53.35
C GLN A 43 7.85 13.56 54.67
N PRO A 44 8.93 14.11 55.26
CA PRO A 44 9.24 13.85 56.66
C PRO A 44 8.13 14.51 57.49
N MET A 45 7.27 13.72 58.08
CA MET A 45 6.16 14.22 58.93
C MET A 45 6.69 14.72 60.24
N PRO A 46 6.27 15.91 60.72
CA PRO A 46 6.46 16.31 62.12
C PRO A 46 5.61 15.39 63.01
N VAL A 47 6.21 14.99 64.09
CA VAL A 47 5.66 14.07 65.08
C VAL A 47 4.55 14.74 65.91
N HIS A 48 3.30 14.77 65.38
CA HIS A 48 2.07 14.90 66.18
C HIS A 48 0.84 14.85 65.25
N PHE A 49 0.29 13.63 65.06
CA PHE A 49 -1.10 13.49 64.65
C PHE A 49 -1.80 12.46 65.55
N PRO A 50 -3.11 12.68 65.86
CA PRO A 50 -3.89 11.70 66.59
C PRO A 50 -3.94 10.38 65.85
N MET A 51 -3.79 9.28 66.56
CA MET A 51 -3.74 7.92 66.07
C MET A 51 -5.02 7.54 65.29
N GLY A 52 -5.08 7.87 64.02
CA GLY A 52 -6.00 7.25 63.06
C GLY A 52 -5.29 6.11 62.39
N PHE A 53 -5.83 4.91 62.44
CA PHE A 53 -5.31 3.74 61.76
C PHE A 53 -5.27 4.03 60.27
N ARG A 54 -4.08 4.01 59.64
CA ARG A 54 -3.91 4.15 58.21
C ARG A 54 -3.98 2.77 57.60
N VAL A 55 -4.91 2.57 56.67
CA VAL A 55 -5.06 1.29 55.95
C VAL A 55 -4.47 1.44 54.58
N CYS A 56 -3.65 0.49 54.14
CA CYS A 56 -3.09 0.44 52.81
C CYS A 56 -4.17 0.08 51.79
N ALA A 57 -4.36 0.94 50.77
CA ALA A 57 -5.33 0.71 49.73
C ALA A 57 -4.95 -0.45 48.77
N GLY A 58 -3.74 -0.98 48.86
CA GLY A 58 -3.29 -2.12 48.06
C GLY A 58 -3.56 -3.49 48.70
N CYS A 59 -3.30 -3.62 49.98
CA CYS A 59 -3.42 -4.90 50.67
C CYS A 59 -4.45 -4.91 51.82
N ASN A 60 -5.10 -3.78 52.08
CA ASN A 60 -6.09 -3.58 53.17
C ASN A 60 -5.54 -3.84 54.57
N MET A 61 -4.21 -3.89 54.75
CA MET A 61 -3.56 -4.03 56.05
C MET A 61 -3.23 -2.66 56.64
N GLU A 62 -3.12 -2.60 57.95
CA GLU A 62 -2.72 -1.41 58.68
C GLU A 62 -1.28 -1.01 58.34
N ILE A 63 -1.07 0.30 58.11
CA ILE A 63 0.27 0.88 57.93
C ILE A 63 0.72 1.41 59.31
N GLY A 64 1.64 0.66 59.94
CA GLY A 64 2.23 1.02 61.20
C GLY A 64 3.18 2.22 61.11
N HIS A 65 4.20 2.27 61.99
CA HIS A 65 5.19 3.35 62.01
C HIS A 65 6.21 3.36 60.87
N GLY A 66 5.98 2.55 59.79
CA GLY A 66 6.85 2.43 58.62
C GLY A 66 6.69 3.56 57.59
N ARG A 67 7.45 3.46 56.46
CA ARG A 67 7.31 4.34 55.32
C ARG A 67 5.97 4.10 54.62
N PHE A 68 5.34 5.15 54.19
CA PHE A 68 4.11 5.07 53.44
C PHE A 68 4.09 6.10 52.29
N LEU A 69 3.30 5.83 51.28
CA LEU A 69 2.99 6.76 50.22
C LEU A 69 1.59 7.33 50.44
N ASN A 70 1.43 8.63 50.25
CA ASN A 70 0.13 9.28 50.21
C ASN A 70 -0.12 9.82 48.84
N CYS A 71 -0.90 9.10 48.04
CA CYS A 71 -1.22 9.47 46.69
C CYS A 71 -2.58 8.89 46.27
N LEU A 72 -3.22 9.50 45.28
CA LEU A 72 -4.56 9.13 44.82
C LEU A 72 -5.61 9.11 45.93
N ASN A 73 -5.51 10.05 46.89
CA ASN A 73 -6.38 10.15 48.09
C ASN A 73 -6.38 8.90 48.96
N ALA A 74 -5.30 8.12 48.94
CA ALA A 74 -5.15 6.90 49.71
C ALA A 74 -3.73 6.71 50.25
N PHE A 75 -3.60 5.87 51.26
CA PHE A 75 -2.30 5.48 51.85
C PHE A 75 -1.89 4.11 51.29
N TRP A 76 -0.59 3.94 51.08
CA TRP A 76 -0.05 2.72 50.48
C TRP A 76 1.25 2.33 51.17
N HIS A 77 1.48 1.04 51.36
CA HIS A 77 2.84 0.57 51.52
C HIS A 77 3.63 0.80 50.24
N PRO A 78 4.91 1.19 50.26
CA PRO A 78 5.71 1.36 49.07
C PRO A 78 5.68 0.14 48.14
N GLU A 79 5.69 -1.06 48.71
CA GLU A 79 5.65 -2.34 48.00
C GLU A 79 4.27 -2.66 47.40
N CYS A 80 3.20 -2.03 47.90
CA CYS A 80 1.84 -2.24 47.43
C CYS A 80 1.44 -1.26 46.32
N PHE A 81 2.21 -0.20 46.14
CA PHE A 81 1.98 0.76 45.07
C PHE A 81 2.64 0.29 43.77
N CYS A 82 2.08 -0.75 43.14
CA CYS A 82 2.67 -1.44 42.02
C CYS A 82 2.13 -0.96 40.67
N CYS A 83 2.98 -1.05 39.66
CA CYS A 83 2.64 -0.83 38.26
C CYS A 83 1.76 -1.98 37.72
N HIS A 84 0.65 -1.64 37.10
CA HIS A 84 -0.28 -2.64 36.55
C HIS A 84 0.30 -3.44 35.35
N ALA A 85 1.36 -2.96 34.71
CA ALA A 85 1.98 -3.66 33.58
C ALA A 85 3.06 -4.66 34.00
N CYS A 86 3.95 -4.29 34.94
CA CYS A 86 5.09 -5.13 35.32
C CYS A 86 5.00 -5.68 36.77
N ASN A 87 3.97 -5.28 37.50
CA ASN A 87 3.73 -5.64 38.92
C ASN A 87 4.86 -5.27 39.87
N LEU A 88 5.82 -4.46 39.46
CA LEU A 88 6.87 -3.94 40.34
C LEU A 88 6.41 -2.66 41.03
N PRO A 89 6.91 -2.37 42.26
CA PRO A 89 6.62 -1.16 43.00
C PRO A 89 7.04 0.09 42.20
N ILE A 90 6.20 1.13 42.22
CA ILE A 90 6.50 2.42 41.60
C ILE A 90 7.21 3.27 42.66
N SER A 91 8.53 3.40 42.51
CA SER A 91 9.39 4.20 43.38
C SER A 91 9.66 5.60 42.83
N ASP A 92 9.32 5.85 41.56
CA ASP A 92 9.53 7.12 40.92
C ASP A 92 8.57 8.19 41.45
N ASN A 93 9.01 9.44 41.47
CA ASN A 93 8.17 10.58 41.87
C ASN A 93 7.01 10.86 40.92
N GLU A 94 7.05 10.25 39.72
CA GLU A 94 6.07 10.44 38.68
C GLU A 94 5.61 9.10 38.14
N PHE A 95 4.33 8.96 37.97
CA PHE A 95 3.71 7.79 37.37
C PHE A 95 2.60 8.21 36.39
N SER A 96 2.16 7.29 35.57
CA SER A 96 1.08 7.51 34.62
C SER A 96 -0.17 6.73 35.04
N MET A 97 -1.35 7.28 34.70
CA MET A 97 -2.64 6.65 34.96
C MET A 97 -3.36 6.35 33.66
N SER A 98 -4.10 5.23 33.64
CA SER A 98 -5.09 4.91 32.60
C SER A 98 -6.33 4.34 33.29
N GLY A 99 -7.39 5.14 33.35
CA GLY A 99 -8.51 4.85 34.22
C GLY A 99 -8.03 4.79 35.68
N ASN A 100 -8.33 3.69 36.38
CA ASN A 100 -7.93 3.47 37.76
C ASN A 100 -6.57 2.73 37.92
N TYR A 101 -5.90 2.43 36.78
CA TYR A 101 -4.65 1.69 36.78
C TYR A 101 -3.44 2.63 36.73
N ARG A 102 -2.43 2.32 37.55
CA ARG A 102 -1.18 3.07 37.65
C ARG A 102 -0.04 2.32 36.96
N PHE A 103 0.87 3.07 36.37
CA PHE A 103 1.97 2.53 35.54
C PHE A 103 3.25 3.34 35.79
N HIS A 104 4.41 2.71 35.75
CA HIS A 104 5.64 3.45 35.50
C HIS A 104 5.50 4.22 34.19
N LYS A 105 6.11 5.39 34.07
CA LYS A 105 6.08 6.19 32.81
C LYS A 105 6.56 5.38 31.62
N SER A 106 7.63 4.58 31.80
CA SER A 106 8.17 3.70 30.75
C SER A 106 7.17 2.60 30.36
N CYS A 107 6.56 1.93 31.33
CA CYS A 107 5.55 0.90 31.07
C CYS A 107 4.29 1.45 30.40
N TYR A 108 3.88 2.66 30.80
CA TYR A 108 2.76 3.36 30.18
C TYR A 108 3.08 3.68 28.70
N LYS A 109 4.27 4.25 28.47
CA LYS A 109 4.74 4.57 27.13
C LYS A 109 4.81 3.34 26.24
N GLU A 110 5.37 2.24 26.74
CA GLU A 110 5.47 0.98 25.98
C GLU A 110 4.10 0.41 25.62
N ARG A 111 3.10 0.56 26.49
CA ARG A 111 1.77 -0.01 26.30
C ARG A 111 0.84 0.85 25.47
N PHE A 112 0.92 2.17 25.59
CA PHE A 112 -0.08 3.09 25.04
C PHE A 112 0.45 4.04 23.95
N HIS A 113 1.76 4.27 23.88
CA HIS A 113 2.31 5.12 22.84
C HIS A 113 2.55 4.33 21.56
N PRO A 114 2.09 4.82 20.40
CA PRO A 114 2.35 4.16 19.14
C PRO A 114 3.84 4.24 18.79
N LYS A 115 4.35 3.12 18.25
CA LYS A 115 5.67 3.06 17.62
C LYS A 115 5.52 3.29 16.11
N CYS A 116 6.51 3.94 15.55
CA CYS A 116 6.63 4.12 14.11
C CYS A 116 7.00 2.79 13.45
N ASP A 117 6.24 2.35 12.45
CA ASP A 117 6.51 1.11 11.72
C ASP A 117 7.73 1.21 10.79
N VAL A 118 8.22 2.43 10.54
CA VAL A 118 9.40 2.72 9.72
C VAL A 118 10.67 2.70 10.57
N CYS A 119 10.82 3.61 11.52
CA CYS A 119 12.03 3.73 12.34
C CYS A 119 12.01 2.92 13.64
N ARG A 120 10.88 2.33 14.01
CA ARG A 120 10.66 1.55 15.25
C ARG A 120 10.78 2.34 16.56
N HIS A 121 10.97 3.64 16.48
CA HIS A 121 10.94 4.51 17.67
C HIS A 121 9.50 4.90 18.03
N PHE A 122 9.32 5.34 19.27
CA PHE A 122 8.07 5.97 19.65
C PHE A 122 7.83 7.24 18.81
N ILE A 123 6.61 7.40 18.32
CA ILE A 123 6.25 8.59 17.56
C ILE A 123 6.32 9.81 18.50
N PRO A 124 7.05 10.87 18.12
CA PRO A 124 7.21 12.03 18.98
C PRO A 124 5.90 12.79 19.17
N THR A 125 5.78 13.49 20.28
CA THR A 125 4.69 14.45 20.52
C THR A 125 4.99 15.76 19.77
N ASN A 126 3.95 16.41 19.25
CA ASN A 126 4.04 17.75 18.71
C ASN A 126 4.20 18.81 19.82
N PRO A 127 4.41 20.11 19.50
CA PRO A 127 4.53 21.18 20.50
C PRO A 127 3.33 21.32 21.42
N ALA A 128 2.14 20.87 21.01
CA ALA A 128 0.92 20.85 21.85
C ALA A 128 0.84 19.62 22.77
N GLY A 129 1.88 18.75 22.81
CA GLY A 129 1.91 17.55 23.62
C GLY A 129 1.09 16.37 23.06
N LEU A 130 0.56 16.49 21.83
CA LEU A 130 -0.23 15.46 21.18
C LEU A 130 0.66 14.54 20.33
N ILE A 131 0.32 13.24 20.28
CA ILE A 131 0.98 12.30 19.38
C ILE A 131 0.36 12.43 18.00
N GLU A 132 1.15 12.93 17.08
CA GLU A 132 0.75 13.06 15.69
C GLU A 132 1.50 12.04 14.84
N TYR A 133 0.78 11.18 14.14
CA TYR A 133 1.34 10.21 13.20
C TYR A 133 0.63 10.26 11.87
N ARG A 134 1.31 9.78 10.84
CA ARG A 134 0.72 9.49 9.54
C ARG A 134 0.46 7.98 9.45
N ALA A 135 -0.54 7.60 8.68
CA ALA A 135 -0.80 6.21 8.39
C ALA A 135 -1.09 6.03 6.91
N HIS A 136 -0.55 4.95 6.33
CA HIS A 136 -0.96 4.57 4.99
C HIS A 136 -2.44 4.17 5.02
N PRO A 137 -3.30 4.77 4.16
CA PRO A 137 -4.76 4.63 4.28
C PRO A 137 -5.20 3.16 4.19
N PHE A 138 -4.58 2.36 3.33
CA PHE A 138 -4.92 0.97 3.13
C PHE A 138 -4.16 0.01 4.07
N TRP A 139 -2.82 0.17 4.19
CA TRP A 139 -1.97 -0.77 4.94
C TRP A 139 -1.94 -0.53 6.44
N ILE A 140 -2.47 0.59 6.90
CA ILE A 140 -2.45 1.01 8.32
C ILE A 140 -1.01 1.08 8.87
N GLN A 141 -0.01 1.24 8.00
CA GLN A 141 1.39 1.47 8.40
C GLN A 141 1.51 2.86 9.02
N LYS A 142 1.76 2.90 10.34
CA LYS A 142 1.90 4.15 11.10
C LYS A 142 3.33 4.64 11.08
N TYR A 143 3.54 5.93 10.82
CA TYR A 143 4.89 6.47 10.74
C TYR A 143 4.97 7.93 11.23
N CYS A 144 6.20 8.34 11.62
CA CYS A 144 6.47 9.73 12.00
C CYS A 144 6.25 10.65 10.79
N PRO A 145 5.65 11.85 10.95
CA PRO A 145 5.48 12.81 9.86
C PRO A 145 6.80 13.16 9.15
N SER A 146 7.94 13.07 9.83
CA SER A 146 9.26 13.34 9.24
C SER A 146 9.61 12.42 8.07
N HIS A 147 9.09 11.16 8.05
CA HIS A 147 9.37 10.20 6.98
C HIS A 147 8.76 10.57 5.63
N GLU A 148 7.88 11.56 5.59
CA GLU A 148 7.37 12.09 4.31
C GLU A 148 8.43 12.96 3.59
N HIS A 149 9.43 13.46 4.32
CA HIS A 149 10.39 14.45 3.82
C HIS A 149 11.86 14.05 4.00
N ASP A 150 12.17 12.95 4.69
CA ASP A 150 13.52 12.51 4.99
C ASP A 150 14.14 11.57 3.92
N GLY A 151 13.43 11.36 2.81
CA GLY A 151 13.86 10.48 1.73
C GLY A 151 13.67 9.00 2.02
N THR A 152 12.88 8.63 3.04
CA THR A 152 12.53 7.22 3.30
C THR A 152 11.90 6.59 2.07
N PRO A 153 12.49 5.51 1.51
CA PRO A 153 11.99 4.91 0.29
C PRO A 153 10.60 4.28 0.45
N ARG A 154 9.84 4.31 -0.65
CA ARG A 154 8.57 3.60 -0.77
C ARG A 154 8.68 2.45 -1.76
N CYS A 155 7.95 1.38 -1.51
CA CYS A 155 7.79 0.31 -2.49
C CYS A 155 7.01 0.84 -3.71
N CYS A 156 7.56 0.68 -4.91
CA CYS A 156 6.93 1.19 -6.14
C CYS A 156 5.62 0.47 -6.51
N SER A 157 5.27 -0.60 -5.81
CA SER A 157 4.05 -1.38 -6.07
C SER A 157 3.00 -1.19 -4.96
N CYS A 158 3.32 -1.50 -3.71
CA CYS A 158 2.37 -1.41 -2.60
C CYS A 158 2.44 -0.10 -1.81
N GLU A 159 3.35 0.82 -2.15
CA GLU A 159 3.52 2.15 -1.57
C GLU A 159 3.93 2.20 -0.08
N ARG A 160 4.06 1.04 0.59
CA ARG A 160 4.58 1.00 1.96
C ARG A 160 5.98 1.59 2.04
N MET A 161 6.28 2.27 3.12
CA MET A 161 7.60 2.79 3.41
C MET A 161 8.56 1.70 3.90
N GLU A 162 9.83 1.81 3.51
CA GLU A 162 10.90 0.91 3.92
C GLU A 162 11.07 0.95 5.44
N SER A 163 10.95 -0.20 6.09
CA SER A 163 11.22 -0.34 7.52
C SER A 163 12.73 -0.47 7.76
N ARG A 164 13.20 0.05 8.88
CA ARG A 164 14.61 -0.05 9.28
C ARG A 164 15.13 -1.49 9.39
N GLU A 165 14.22 -2.43 9.66
CA GLU A 165 14.56 -3.85 9.86
C GLU A 165 14.54 -4.65 8.56
N THR A 166 13.81 -4.19 7.54
CA THR A 166 13.63 -4.89 6.27
C THR A 166 13.99 -3.98 5.12
N GLY A 167 15.21 -4.14 4.60
CA GLY A 167 15.65 -3.38 3.43
C GLY A 167 14.85 -3.75 2.18
N TYR A 168 14.61 -2.76 1.32
CA TYR A 168 13.99 -2.96 0.01
C TYR A 168 15.04 -3.23 -1.07
N VAL A 169 14.63 -3.98 -2.09
CA VAL A 169 15.51 -4.29 -3.23
C VAL A 169 15.39 -3.18 -4.26
N GLY A 170 16.54 -2.62 -4.67
CA GLY A 170 16.61 -1.64 -5.75
C GLY A 170 16.57 -2.31 -7.12
N LEU A 171 15.74 -1.79 -8.01
CA LEU A 171 15.75 -2.14 -9.43
C LEU A 171 16.73 -1.23 -10.19
N ASN A 172 17.15 -1.64 -11.39
CA ASN A 172 18.15 -0.92 -12.18
C ASN A 172 17.72 0.50 -12.57
N ASP A 173 16.41 0.75 -12.65
CA ASP A 173 15.82 2.05 -12.97
C ASP A 173 15.56 2.95 -11.75
N GLY A 174 16.11 2.58 -10.59
CA GLY A 174 16.02 3.33 -9.34
C GLY A 174 14.76 3.10 -8.52
N ARG A 175 13.80 2.30 -9.01
CA ARG A 175 12.64 1.90 -8.21
C ARG A 175 13.07 0.94 -7.09
N LYS A 176 12.30 0.92 -6.00
CA LYS A 176 12.49 -0.04 -4.91
C LYS A 176 11.26 -0.92 -4.71
N LEU A 177 11.49 -2.19 -4.39
CA LEU A 177 10.46 -3.17 -4.06
C LEU A 177 10.68 -3.72 -2.65
N CYS A 178 9.60 -3.84 -1.88
CA CYS A 178 9.62 -4.64 -0.67
C CYS A 178 9.73 -6.14 -1.02
N LEU A 179 10.21 -6.95 -0.08
CA LEU A 179 10.47 -8.36 -0.33
C LEU A 179 9.20 -9.14 -0.73
N GLU A 180 8.04 -8.79 -0.15
CA GLU A 180 6.79 -9.44 -0.48
C GLU A 180 6.32 -9.12 -1.92
N CYS A 181 6.46 -7.86 -2.37
CA CYS A 181 6.16 -7.50 -3.76
C CYS A 181 7.16 -8.11 -4.75
N LEU A 182 8.44 -8.22 -4.35
CA LEU A 182 9.48 -8.84 -5.16
C LEU A 182 9.23 -10.33 -5.39
N ASP A 183 8.71 -11.04 -4.39
CA ASP A 183 8.46 -12.48 -4.44
C ASP A 183 7.45 -12.89 -5.53
N SER A 184 6.53 -11.99 -5.90
CA SER A 184 5.56 -12.18 -6.98
C SER A 184 5.82 -11.29 -8.21
N ALA A 185 6.97 -10.61 -8.26
CA ALA A 185 7.28 -9.69 -9.36
C ALA A 185 7.60 -10.43 -10.66
N VAL A 186 7.04 -9.94 -11.75
CA VAL A 186 7.32 -10.43 -13.11
C VAL A 186 8.51 -9.65 -13.65
N MET A 187 9.60 -10.34 -13.96
CA MET A 187 10.89 -9.71 -14.26
C MET A 187 11.23 -9.71 -15.76
N ASP A 188 10.68 -10.60 -16.55
CA ASP A 188 10.92 -10.67 -17.98
C ASP A 188 9.66 -11.07 -18.78
N THR A 189 9.74 -10.90 -20.10
CA THR A 189 8.62 -11.18 -21.03
C THR A 189 8.20 -12.65 -21.00
N ASN A 190 9.12 -13.60 -20.81
CA ASN A 190 8.78 -15.03 -20.78
C ASN A 190 8.00 -15.38 -19.51
N GLU A 191 8.39 -14.79 -18.38
CA GLU A 191 7.64 -14.95 -17.12
C GLU A 191 6.23 -14.35 -17.19
N CYS A 192 6.00 -13.37 -18.09
CA CYS A 192 4.70 -12.76 -18.32
C CYS A 192 3.77 -13.57 -19.24
N GLN A 193 4.30 -14.51 -20.03
CA GLN A 193 3.49 -15.26 -21.03
C GLN A 193 2.30 -16.02 -20.42
N PRO A 194 2.43 -16.75 -19.30
CA PRO A 194 1.26 -17.39 -18.68
C PRO A 194 0.19 -16.39 -18.29
N LEU A 195 0.59 -15.22 -17.77
CA LEU A 195 -0.34 -14.15 -17.39
C LEU A 195 -1.05 -13.55 -18.62
N TYR A 196 -0.35 -13.42 -19.74
CA TYR A 196 -0.94 -12.97 -20.99
C TYR A 196 -2.04 -13.93 -21.46
N LEU A 197 -1.81 -15.23 -21.38
CA LEU A 197 -2.83 -16.25 -21.70
C LEU A 197 -4.03 -16.19 -20.74
N ASP A 198 -3.78 -16.02 -19.44
CA ASP A 198 -4.84 -15.85 -18.45
C ASP A 198 -5.73 -14.62 -18.76
N ILE A 199 -5.12 -13.52 -19.23
CA ILE A 199 -5.86 -12.31 -19.64
C ILE A 199 -6.66 -12.57 -20.93
N GLN A 200 -6.10 -13.28 -21.89
CA GLN A 200 -6.85 -13.66 -23.10
C GLN A 200 -8.05 -14.54 -22.76
N GLU A 201 -7.87 -15.54 -21.88
CA GLU A 201 -8.97 -16.40 -21.42
C GLU A 201 -10.04 -15.58 -20.67
N PHE A 202 -9.63 -14.64 -19.82
CA PHE A 202 -10.55 -13.71 -19.16
C PHE A 202 -11.37 -12.92 -20.19
N TYR A 203 -10.74 -12.34 -21.22
CA TYR A 203 -11.43 -11.61 -22.29
C TYR A 203 -12.38 -12.52 -23.08
N GLU A 204 -11.99 -13.76 -23.40
CA GLU A 204 -12.85 -14.73 -24.05
C GLU A 204 -14.06 -15.09 -23.18
N SER A 205 -13.88 -15.22 -21.87
CA SER A 205 -14.97 -15.56 -20.92
C SER A 205 -16.06 -14.49 -20.85
N ILE A 206 -15.72 -13.24 -21.13
CA ILE A 206 -16.67 -12.10 -21.18
C ILE A 206 -17.10 -11.73 -22.62
N ASN A 207 -16.90 -12.64 -23.58
CA ASN A 207 -17.23 -12.46 -25.01
C ASN A 207 -16.50 -11.30 -25.70
N MET A 208 -15.26 -11.04 -25.28
CA MET A 208 -14.40 -10.00 -25.86
C MET A 208 -13.14 -10.59 -26.47
N LYS A 209 -13.27 -11.62 -27.29
CA LYS A 209 -12.14 -12.27 -27.93
C LYS A 209 -11.28 -11.29 -28.73
N VAL A 210 -9.97 -11.31 -28.44
CA VAL A 210 -8.95 -10.61 -29.25
C VAL A 210 -8.47 -11.58 -30.33
N GLU A 211 -8.89 -11.36 -31.55
CA GLU A 211 -8.61 -12.28 -32.67
C GLU A 211 -7.16 -12.23 -33.15
N GLN A 212 -6.48 -11.14 -32.82
CA GLN A 212 -5.09 -10.93 -33.20
C GLN A 212 -4.17 -11.24 -32.02
N GLN A 213 -3.07 -11.93 -32.31
CA GLN A 213 -1.99 -12.07 -31.33
C GLN A 213 -1.21 -10.76 -31.25
N VAL A 214 -1.40 -10.02 -30.16
CA VAL A 214 -0.69 -8.77 -29.91
C VAL A 214 0.64 -9.08 -29.22
N PRO A 215 1.79 -8.65 -29.76
CA PRO A 215 3.07 -8.82 -29.09
C PRO A 215 3.09 -8.14 -27.72
N LEU A 216 3.55 -8.85 -26.69
CA LEU A 216 3.73 -8.33 -25.33
C LEU A 216 5.22 -8.24 -25.01
N LEU A 217 5.67 -7.10 -24.51
CA LEU A 217 7.04 -6.86 -24.13
C LEU A 217 7.10 -6.22 -22.73
N LEU A 218 7.89 -6.80 -21.85
CA LEU A 218 8.29 -6.13 -20.60
C LEU A 218 9.49 -5.25 -20.88
N VAL A 219 9.41 -3.99 -20.44
CA VAL A 219 10.40 -2.96 -20.75
C VAL A 219 10.82 -2.20 -19.48
N GLU A 220 11.98 -1.53 -19.58
CA GLU A 220 12.42 -0.58 -18.55
C GLU A 220 11.62 0.72 -18.62
N ARG A 221 11.65 1.48 -17.52
CA ARG A 221 10.99 2.78 -17.42
C ARG A 221 11.42 3.74 -18.54
N GLN A 222 12.71 3.75 -18.88
CA GLN A 222 13.22 4.63 -19.94
C GLN A 222 12.60 4.29 -21.29
N ALA A 223 12.60 3.02 -21.68
CA ALA A 223 12.01 2.58 -22.94
C ALA A 223 10.50 2.85 -23.02
N LEU A 224 9.79 2.69 -21.89
CA LEU A 224 8.37 3.00 -21.82
C LEU A 224 8.09 4.51 -21.98
N ASN A 225 8.92 5.36 -21.38
CA ASN A 225 8.82 6.81 -21.53
C ASN A 225 9.14 7.26 -22.95
N GLU A 226 10.19 6.70 -23.57
CA GLU A 226 10.54 6.98 -24.97
C GLU A 226 9.42 6.58 -25.93
N ALA A 227 8.81 5.41 -25.71
CA ALA A 227 7.66 4.96 -26.52
C ALA A 227 6.45 5.90 -26.36
N ARG A 228 6.18 6.37 -25.14
CA ARG A 228 5.11 7.33 -24.84
C ARG A 228 5.32 8.67 -25.54
N GLU A 229 6.54 9.20 -25.53
CA GLU A 229 6.86 10.47 -26.21
C GLU A 229 6.73 10.39 -27.72
N GLY A 230 6.91 9.20 -28.29
CA GLY A 230 6.70 8.93 -29.72
C GLY A 230 5.24 8.89 -30.16
N GLU A 231 4.28 8.69 -29.24
CA GLU A 231 2.85 8.77 -29.53
C GLU A 231 2.40 10.23 -29.66
N LYS A 232 2.08 10.64 -30.89
CA LYS A 232 1.68 12.02 -31.20
C LYS A 232 0.31 12.44 -30.65
N ASN A 233 -0.49 11.49 -30.17
CA ASN A 233 -1.78 11.76 -29.54
C ASN A 233 -1.56 11.78 -28.02
N GLY A 234 -1.27 12.96 -27.48
CA GLY A 234 -0.95 13.20 -26.08
C GLY A 234 -2.02 12.68 -25.12
N HIS A 235 -2.01 11.40 -24.84
CA HIS A 235 -2.75 10.84 -23.72
C HIS A 235 -2.09 11.32 -22.43
N TYR A 236 -2.86 11.98 -21.57
CA TYR A 236 -2.43 12.34 -20.21
C TYR A 236 -2.34 11.05 -19.40
N HIS A 237 -1.17 10.45 -19.40
CA HIS A 237 -0.92 9.27 -18.57
C HIS A 237 -0.72 9.68 -17.11
N MET A 238 -1.03 8.75 -16.20
CA MET A 238 -0.70 8.83 -14.79
C MET A 238 0.75 9.31 -14.58
N PRO A 239 1.08 9.90 -13.42
CA PRO A 239 2.43 10.42 -13.13
C PRO A 239 3.54 9.42 -13.41
N GLU A 240 3.24 8.13 -13.34
CA GLU A 240 4.12 7.03 -13.70
C GLU A 240 3.41 6.09 -14.67
N THR A 241 3.80 6.12 -15.94
CA THR A 241 3.31 5.17 -16.94
C THR A 241 3.84 3.78 -16.62
N ARG A 242 2.93 2.81 -16.49
CA ARG A 242 3.26 1.40 -16.17
C ARG A 242 2.93 0.43 -17.28
N GLY A 243 2.10 0.85 -18.23
CA GLY A 243 1.73 0.12 -19.43
C GLY A 243 1.53 1.07 -20.60
N LEU A 244 1.54 0.54 -21.83
CA LEU A 244 1.27 1.29 -23.04
C LEU A 244 0.90 0.34 -24.19
N CYS A 245 -0.26 0.59 -24.82
CA CYS A 245 -0.66 -0.09 -26.03
C CYS A 245 -0.28 0.74 -27.26
N LEU A 246 0.67 0.23 -28.05
CA LEU A 246 1.13 0.87 -29.27
C LEU A 246 0.23 0.56 -30.45
N SER A 247 -0.18 1.58 -31.19
CA SER A 247 -1.04 1.46 -32.37
C SER A 247 -0.35 1.84 -33.70
N GLU A 248 0.87 2.36 -33.63
CA GLU A 248 1.65 2.75 -34.81
C GLU A 248 3.00 2.04 -34.86
N GLU A 249 3.68 2.07 -36.02
CA GLU A 249 5.01 1.51 -36.17
C GLU A 249 6.03 2.31 -35.32
N GLN A 250 6.46 1.75 -34.22
CA GLN A 250 7.50 2.32 -33.40
C GLN A 250 8.66 1.34 -33.22
N THR A 251 9.87 1.87 -33.23
CA THR A 251 11.06 1.08 -32.93
C THR A 251 11.25 1.04 -31.41
N VAL A 252 11.08 -0.12 -30.81
CA VAL A 252 11.44 -0.33 -29.40
C VAL A 252 12.94 -0.59 -29.34
N SER A 253 13.70 0.34 -28.78
CA SER A 253 15.18 0.27 -28.75
C SER A 253 15.74 -0.71 -27.74
N THR A 254 14.92 -1.17 -26.78
CA THR A 254 15.45 -1.93 -25.64
C THR A 254 14.49 -3.02 -25.17
N ILE A 255 14.84 -4.28 -25.41
CA ILE A 255 14.17 -5.44 -24.83
C ILE A 255 15.03 -6.01 -23.72
N LEU A 256 14.47 -6.12 -22.53
CA LEU A 256 15.14 -6.74 -21.40
C LEU A 256 15.09 -8.27 -21.48
N ARG A 257 16.24 -8.89 -21.47
CA ARG A 257 16.37 -10.30 -21.13
C ARG A 257 16.71 -10.43 -19.64
N ARG A 258 16.18 -11.45 -18.99
CA ARG A 258 16.45 -11.74 -17.57
C ARG A 258 17.95 -11.63 -17.29
N PRO A 259 18.39 -10.82 -16.31
CA PRO A 259 19.79 -10.72 -15.97
C PRO A 259 20.31 -12.08 -15.53
N ARG A 260 21.38 -12.58 -16.17
CA ARG A 260 22.11 -13.76 -15.67
C ARG A 260 23.01 -13.29 -14.53
N PHE A 261 22.80 -13.82 -13.36
CA PHE A 261 23.67 -13.58 -12.23
C PHE A 261 24.94 -14.40 -12.40
N GLY A 262 26.07 -13.73 -12.64
CA GLY A 262 27.40 -14.33 -12.58
C GLY A 262 27.82 -14.57 -11.12
N THR A 263 28.79 -15.44 -10.90
CA THR A 263 29.45 -15.66 -9.60
C THR A 263 29.97 -14.33 -9.06
N GLY A 264 29.24 -13.70 -8.13
CA GLY A 264 29.64 -12.42 -7.53
C GLY A 264 28.55 -11.36 -7.42
N ASN A 265 27.27 -11.71 -7.51
CA ASN A 265 26.11 -10.80 -7.34
C ASN A 265 26.12 -9.54 -8.21
N ARG A 266 26.87 -9.51 -9.30
CA ARG A 266 26.79 -8.45 -10.32
C ARG A 266 25.97 -8.98 -11.50
N ALA A 267 24.92 -8.23 -11.86
CA ALA A 267 24.19 -8.45 -13.12
C ALA A 267 25.16 -8.19 -14.30
N THR A 268 25.56 -9.25 -14.99
CA THR A 268 26.39 -9.16 -16.20
C THR A 268 25.51 -9.36 -17.41
N ASN A 269 25.60 -8.40 -18.33
CA ASN A 269 25.02 -8.40 -19.68
C ASN A 269 23.50 -8.40 -19.76
N MET A 270 22.91 -7.22 -19.56
CA MET A 270 21.67 -6.90 -20.25
C MET A 270 22.03 -6.63 -21.74
N ILE A 271 21.73 -7.59 -22.60
CA ILE A 271 21.88 -7.39 -24.05
C ILE A 271 20.58 -6.74 -24.51
N THR A 272 20.67 -5.47 -24.87
CA THR A 272 19.61 -4.73 -25.54
C THR A 272 19.71 -5.03 -27.03
N GLU A 273 18.70 -5.68 -27.58
CA GLU A 273 18.58 -5.84 -29.03
C GLU A 273 17.51 -4.89 -29.54
N PRO A 274 17.81 -4.02 -30.54
CA PRO A 274 16.79 -3.21 -31.18
C PRO A 274 15.83 -4.14 -31.92
N TYR A 275 14.55 -4.08 -31.56
CA TYR A 275 13.51 -4.87 -32.24
C TYR A 275 12.64 -3.93 -33.06
N LYS A 276 12.68 -4.09 -34.39
CA LYS A 276 11.82 -3.34 -35.31
C LYS A 276 10.51 -4.11 -35.46
N LEU A 277 9.44 -3.58 -34.89
CA LEU A 277 8.08 -4.10 -35.12
C LEU A 277 7.59 -3.64 -36.47
N THR A 278 7.35 -4.55 -37.38
CA THR A 278 6.81 -4.23 -38.71
C THR A 278 5.29 -4.20 -38.69
N ARG A 279 4.73 -3.15 -39.24
CA ARG A 279 3.28 -2.88 -39.32
C ARG A 279 2.56 -3.96 -40.12
N ARG A 280 1.81 -4.82 -39.45
CA ARG A 280 0.82 -5.71 -40.09
C ARG A 280 -0.60 -5.59 -39.52
N CYS A 281 -0.81 -4.71 -38.51
CA CYS A 281 -2.07 -4.54 -37.80
C CYS A 281 -2.16 -3.16 -37.14
N GLU A 282 -3.37 -2.73 -36.76
CA GLU A 282 -3.59 -1.45 -36.07
C GLU A 282 -2.96 -1.43 -34.65
N VAL A 283 -2.71 -2.61 -34.05
CA VAL A 283 -2.04 -2.74 -32.75
C VAL A 283 -0.70 -3.41 -32.94
N THR A 284 0.36 -2.70 -32.60
CA THR A 284 1.74 -3.12 -32.81
C THR A 284 2.30 -3.94 -31.67
N ALA A 285 2.09 -3.50 -30.44
CA ALA A 285 2.52 -4.19 -29.22
C ALA A 285 1.86 -3.62 -27.96
N ILE A 286 1.88 -4.41 -26.90
CA ILE A 286 1.63 -3.94 -25.54
C ILE A 286 2.97 -3.93 -24.81
N LEU A 287 3.32 -2.78 -24.23
CA LEU A 287 4.50 -2.61 -23.40
C LEU A 287 4.08 -2.55 -21.93
N ILE A 288 4.77 -3.26 -21.07
CA ILE A 288 4.52 -3.22 -19.62
C ILE A 288 5.84 -3.03 -18.87
N LEU A 289 5.81 -2.23 -17.82
CA LEU A 289 6.94 -1.99 -16.94
C LEU A 289 7.31 -3.27 -16.20
N TYR A 290 8.58 -3.71 -16.30
CA TYR A 290 9.08 -4.90 -15.59
C TYR A 290 9.12 -4.71 -14.07
N GLY A 291 9.25 -5.81 -13.31
CA GLY A 291 9.47 -5.76 -11.87
C GLY A 291 8.24 -5.30 -11.08
N LEU A 292 7.05 -5.57 -11.58
CA LEU A 292 5.78 -5.36 -10.85
C LEU A 292 5.20 -6.71 -10.40
N PRO A 293 4.53 -6.78 -9.24
CA PRO A 293 3.84 -7.99 -8.80
C PRO A 293 2.86 -8.51 -9.84
N ARG A 294 2.69 -9.84 -9.90
CA ARG A 294 1.81 -10.50 -10.88
C ARG A 294 0.41 -9.89 -10.99
N LEU A 295 -0.23 -9.58 -9.85
CA LEU A 295 -1.58 -8.99 -9.87
C LEU A 295 -1.59 -7.56 -10.42
N LEU A 296 -0.55 -6.76 -10.14
CA LEU A 296 -0.44 -5.43 -10.72
C LEU A 296 -0.13 -5.50 -12.21
N THR A 297 0.81 -6.36 -12.61
CA THR A 297 1.14 -6.61 -14.01
C THR A 297 -0.10 -7.05 -14.80
N GLY A 298 -0.89 -7.96 -14.25
CA GLY A 298 -2.11 -8.44 -14.89
C GLY A 298 -3.21 -7.38 -14.97
N SER A 299 -3.37 -6.55 -13.95
CA SER A 299 -4.30 -5.42 -13.96
C SER A 299 -3.95 -4.42 -15.07
N ILE A 300 -2.66 -4.08 -15.19
CA ILE A 300 -2.16 -3.21 -16.25
C ILE A 300 -2.36 -3.87 -17.63
N LEU A 301 -2.03 -5.16 -17.75
CA LEU A 301 -2.20 -5.90 -19.01
C LEU A 301 -3.67 -5.98 -19.42
N ALA A 302 -4.59 -6.18 -18.48
CA ALA A 302 -6.02 -6.14 -18.76
C ALA A 302 -6.46 -4.75 -19.27
N HIS A 303 -5.94 -3.68 -18.68
CA HIS A 303 -6.17 -2.32 -19.15
C HIS A 303 -5.67 -2.11 -20.59
N GLU A 304 -4.41 -2.43 -20.88
CA GLU A 304 -3.80 -2.25 -22.19
C GLU A 304 -4.43 -3.16 -23.27
N MET A 305 -4.88 -4.35 -22.87
CA MET A 305 -5.62 -5.25 -23.76
C MET A 305 -6.97 -4.66 -24.17
N MET A 306 -7.60 -3.86 -23.30
CA MET A 306 -8.83 -3.16 -23.66
C MET A 306 -8.59 -2.10 -24.72
N HIS A 307 -7.52 -1.32 -24.63
CA HIS A 307 -7.12 -0.42 -25.71
C HIS A 307 -6.92 -1.18 -27.03
N ALA A 308 -6.20 -2.30 -26.97
CA ALA A 308 -5.98 -3.14 -28.15
C ALA A 308 -7.31 -3.64 -28.73
N TRP A 309 -8.21 -4.15 -27.90
CA TRP A 309 -9.50 -4.66 -28.31
C TRP A 309 -10.38 -3.57 -28.95
N MET A 310 -10.46 -2.39 -28.34
CA MET A 310 -11.22 -1.27 -28.88
C MET A 310 -10.70 -0.83 -30.27
N ARG A 311 -9.39 -0.73 -30.43
CA ARG A 311 -8.76 -0.40 -31.71
C ARG A 311 -9.08 -1.43 -32.80
N LEU A 312 -8.98 -2.72 -32.47
CA LEU A 312 -9.30 -3.82 -33.38
C LEU A 312 -10.80 -3.89 -33.74
N LYS A 313 -11.69 -3.48 -32.83
CA LYS A 313 -13.14 -3.42 -33.05
C LYS A 313 -13.61 -2.09 -33.68
N GLY A 314 -12.68 -1.17 -33.98
CA GLY A 314 -12.97 0.06 -34.68
C GLY A 314 -13.61 1.17 -33.86
N PHE A 315 -13.42 1.16 -32.56
CA PHE A 315 -13.74 2.29 -31.67
C PHE A 315 -12.80 3.45 -32.05
N ARG A 316 -13.35 4.61 -32.37
CA ARG A 316 -12.56 5.78 -32.80
C ARG A 316 -13.11 7.04 -32.14
N ASN A 317 -12.21 8.00 -31.93
CA ASN A 317 -12.57 9.34 -31.44
C ASN A 317 -13.33 9.35 -30.10
N LEU A 318 -12.99 8.44 -29.20
CA LEU A 318 -13.51 8.49 -27.82
C LEU A 318 -12.85 9.65 -27.07
N SER A 319 -13.58 10.25 -26.12
CA SER A 319 -12.96 11.13 -25.14
C SER A 319 -12.08 10.32 -24.19
N GLN A 320 -11.02 10.95 -23.66
CA GLN A 320 -10.07 10.26 -22.79
C GLN A 320 -10.71 9.62 -21.56
N ASP A 321 -11.65 10.32 -20.92
CA ASP A 321 -12.38 9.83 -19.76
C ASP A 321 -13.21 8.59 -20.04
N VAL A 322 -13.77 8.46 -21.25
CA VAL A 322 -14.50 7.26 -21.70
C VAL A 322 -13.55 6.13 -22.03
N GLU A 323 -12.48 6.40 -22.79
CA GLU A 323 -11.50 5.39 -23.22
C GLU A 323 -10.76 4.82 -21.99
N GLU A 324 -10.14 5.67 -21.17
CA GLU A 324 -9.41 5.25 -19.99
C GLU A 324 -10.36 4.67 -18.91
N GLY A 325 -11.54 5.26 -18.78
CA GLY A 325 -12.54 4.78 -17.82
C GLY A 325 -12.96 3.34 -18.06
N ILE A 326 -13.27 2.97 -19.32
CA ILE A 326 -13.63 1.58 -19.64
C ILE A 326 -12.44 0.63 -19.53
N CYS A 327 -11.22 1.08 -19.82
CA CYS A 327 -10.00 0.30 -19.61
C CYS A 327 -9.76 0.01 -18.13
N GLN A 328 -10.00 1.00 -17.25
CA GLN A 328 -9.95 0.80 -15.79
C GLN A 328 -11.03 -0.17 -15.29
N VAL A 329 -12.22 -0.16 -15.89
CA VAL A 329 -13.28 -1.13 -15.55
C VAL A 329 -12.82 -2.55 -15.86
N LEU A 330 -12.18 -2.81 -16.99
CA LEU A 330 -11.66 -4.14 -17.35
C LEU A 330 -10.51 -4.57 -16.40
N ALA A 331 -9.61 -3.67 -16.05
CA ALA A 331 -8.56 -3.91 -15.06
C ALA A 331 -9.16 -4.30 -13.69
N HIS A 332 -10.17 -3.58 -13.24
CA HIS A 332 -10.89 -3.84 -11.99
C HIS A 332 -11.62 -5.19 -12.02
N MET A 333 -12.37 -5.49 -13.09
CA MET A 333 -13.08 -6.76 -13.26
C MET A 333 -12.12 -7.95 -13.25
N TRP A 334 -10.96 -7.82 -13.89
CA TRP A 334 -9.94 -8.86 -13.86
C TRP A 334 -9.42 -9.10 -12.44
N LEU A 335 -9.09 -8.04 -11.69
CA LEU A 335 -8.67 -8.15 -10.28
C LEU A 335 -9.74 -8.84 -9.43
N GLU A 336 -11.02 -8.51 -9.62
CA GLU A 336 -12.13 -9.17 -8.94
C GLU A 336 -12.17 -10.67 -9.24
N SER A 337 -11.99 -11.06 -10.50
CA SER A 337 -11.97 -12.47 -10.90
C SER A 337 -10.84 -13.25 -10.22
N GLN A 338 -9.65 -12.64 -10.10
CA GLN A 338 -8.49 -13.25 -9.42
C GLN A 338 -8.73 -13.42 -7.91
N LEU A 339 -9.34 -12.41 -7.27
CA LEU A 339 -9.66 -12.45 -5.84
C LEU A 339 -10.75 -13.48 -5.52
N ALA A 340 -11.76 -13.64 -6.40
CA ALA A 340 -12.81 -14.65 -6.26
C ALA A 340 -12.26 -16.08 -6.42
N SER A 341 -11.41 -16.32 -7.41
CA SER A 341 -10.79 -17.63 -7.67
C SER A 341 -9.89 -18.09 -6.53
N GLY A 342 -9.12 -17.19 -5.92
CA GLY A 342 -8.28 -17.47 -4.74
C GLY A 342 -9.08 -17.86 -3.49
N SER A 343 -10.33 -17.42 -3.37
CA SER A 343 -11.22 -17.78 -2.25
C SER A 343 -11.75 -19.21 -2.36
N SER A 344 -12.03 -19.68 -3.57
CA SER A 344 -12.58 -21.02 -3.84
C SER A 344 -11.53 -22.13 -3.62
N ALA A 345 -10.24 -21.87 -3.95
CA ALA A 345 -9.17 -22.83 -3.75
C ALA A 345 -8.90 -23.14 -2.26
N ASN A 346 -9.08 -22.16 -1.38
CA ASN A 346 -8.92 -22.34 0.08
C ASN A 346 -10.08 -23.09 0.74
N ALA A 347 -11.28 -23.07 0.15
CA ALA A 347 -12.44 -23.80 0.65
C ALA A 347 -12.38 -25.30 0.31
N ALA A 348 -11.77 -25.68 -0.81
CA ALA A 348 -11.66 -27.07 -1.26
C ALA A 348 -10.52 -27.86 -0.57
N SER A 349 -9.56 -27.18 0.09
CA SER A 349 -8.40 -27.81 0.72
C SER A 349 -8.60 -28.22 2.18
N SER A 350 -9.78 -28.01 2.76
CA SER A 350 -10.06 -28.27 4.18
C SER A 350 -10.51 -29.72 4.51
N SER A 351 -10.55 -30.61 3.54
CA SER A 351 -10.84 -32.04 3.78
C SER A 351 -9.62 -32.91 3.43
N SER A 352 -8.92 -33.34 4.49
CA SER A 352 -7.86 -34.36 4.53
C SER A 352 -6.45 -33.95 4.07
N ALA A 353 -5.61 -33.48 5.02
CA ALA A 353 -4.20 -33.84 5.07
C ALA A 353 -3.54 -33.37 6.40
N THR A 354 -2.72 -34.23 6.97
CA THR A 354 -1.83 -34.01 8.13
C THR A 354 -0.99 -32.72 7.99
N PRO A 355 -0.78 -31.93 9.05
CA PRO A 355 -0.08 -30.66 8.95
C PRO A 355 1.42 -30.85 8.81
N SER A 356 1.94 -30.74 7.60
CA SER A 356 3.37 -30.62 7.36
C SER A 356 3.80 -29.14 7.47
N ARG A 357 5.02 -28.90 7.97
CA ARG A 357 5.61 -27.55 8.23
C ARG A 357 5.65 -26.61 7.01
N ILE A 358 5.45 -27.12 5.80
CA ILE A 358 5.45 -26.38 4.53
C ILE A 358 4.16 -25.58 4.33
N SER A 359 3.05 -25.95 4.98
CA SER A 359 1.72 -25.34 4.79
C SER A 359 1.58 -23.91 5.37
N ARG A 360 2.40 -23.53 6.37
CA ARG A 360 2.29 -22.19 6.99
C ARG A 360 2.80 -21.05 6.08
N LYS A 361 3.92 -21.25 5.38
CA LYS A 361 4.44 -20.22 4.45
C LYS A 361 3.53 -20.00 3.23
N GLY A 362 2.89 -21.06 2.72
CA GLY A 362 1.94 -20.93 1.61
C GLY A 362 0.65 -20.17 1.98
N GLY A 363 0.15 -20.34 3.22
CA GLY A 363 -1.03 -19.64 3.70
C GLY A 363 -0.80 -18.13 3.92
N GLU A 364 0.33 -17.74 4.48
CA GLU A 364 0.69 -16.32 4.69
C GLU A 364 0.92 -15.60 3.37
N ARG A 365 1.56 -16.23 2.40
CA ARG A 365 1.77 -15.70 1.05
C ARG A 365 0.44 -15.47 0.34
N SER A 366 -0.45 -16.46 0.34
CA SER A 366 -1.78 -16.33 -0.26
C SER A 366 -2.61 -15.21 0.37
N GLN A 367 -2.47 -14.98 1.68
CA GLN A 367 -3.15 -13.90 2.37
C GLN A 367 -2.58 -12.51 1.98
N PHE A 368 -1.25 -12.40 1.84
CA PHE A 368 -0.63 -11.16 1.39
C PHE A 368 -0.99 -10.85 -0.06
N ASP A 369 -0.92 -11.82 -0.98
CA ASP A 369 -1.28 -11.65 -2.39
C ASP A 369 -2.74 -11.20 -2.54
N ARG A 370 -3.65 -11.79 -1.77
CA ARG A 370 -5.03 -11.35 -1.72
C ARG A 370 -5.17 -9.89 -1.27
N LYS A 371 -4.52 -9.53 -0.16
CA LYS A 371 -4.53 -8.15 0.35
C LYS A 371 -3.89 -7.17 -0.63
N LEU A 372 -2.87 -7.61 -1.36
CA LEU A 372 -2.22 -6.82 -2.41
C LEU A 372 -3.17 -6.59 -3.60
N GLY A 373 -3.95 -7.60 -4.00
CA GLY A 373 -4.99 -7.46 -5.02
C GLY A 373 -6.12 -6.51 -4.58
N GLU A 374 -6.55 -6.61 -3.31
CA GLU A 374 -7.51 -5.66 -2.72
C GLU A 374 -6.95 -4.23 -2.71
N PHE A 375 -5.64 -4.07 -2.48
CA PHE A 375 -4.98 -2.77 -2.55
C PHE A 375 -5.00 -2.19 -3.97
N PHE A 376 -4.67 -2.95 -4.99
CA PHE A 376 -4.70 -2.46 -6.38
C PHE A 376 -6.12 -2.14 -6.83
N LYS A 377 -7.10 -2.94 -6.43
CA LYS A 377 -8.50 -2.63 -6.65
C LYS A 377 -8.90 -1.32 -5.98
N HIS A 378 -8.53 -1.14 -4.71
CA HIS A 378 -8.76 0.09 -3.97
C HIS A 378 -8.10 1.32 -4.63
N GLN A 379 -6.90 1.18 -5.21
CA GLN A 379 -6.26 2.27 -5.96
C GLN A 379 -7.11 2.73 -7.14
N ILE A 380 -7.70 1.80 -7.90
CA ILE A 380 -8.61 2.14 -9.02
C ILE A 380 -9.88 2.83 -8.49
N GLU A 381 -10.50 2.29 -7.45
CA GLU A 381 -11.75 2.81 -6.87
C GLU A 381 -11.59 4.19 -6.23
N SER A 382 -10.43 4.46 -5.60
CA SER A 382 -10.14 5.70 -4.86
C SER A 382 -9.46 6.78 -5.70
N ASP A 383 -9.17 6.53 -6.98
CA ASP A 383 -8.59 7.51 -7.87
C ASP A 383 -9.54 8.71 -8.03
N THR A 384 -9.01 9.91 -7.79
CA THR A 384 -9.76 11.17 -7.87
C THR A 384 -9.49 11.95 -9.15
N SER A 385 -8.70 11.40 -10.06
CA SER A 385 -8.41 12.07 -11.33
C SER A 385 -9.65 12.10 -12.24
N PRO A 386 -9.85 13.19 -13.00
CA PRO A 386 -11.00 13.31 -13.91
C PRO A 386 -11.03 12.24 -15.00
N VAL A 387 -9.87 11.84 -15.49
CA VAL A 387 -9.77 10.89 -16.62
C VAL A 387 -9.93 9.46 -16.15
N TYR A 388 -9.07 9.03 -15.19
CA TYR A 388 -9.07 7.65 -14.73
C TYR A 388 -10.14 7.40 -13.66
N GLY A 389 -10.22 8.25 -12.62
CA GLY A 389 -11.11 8.05 -11.49
C GLY A 389 -12.57 8.33 -11.82
N ASP A 390 -12.90 9.50 -12.38
CA ASP A 390 -14.27 9.82 -12.77
C ASP A 390 -14.72 8.94 -13.93
N GLY A 391 -13.84 8.70 -14.92
CA GLY A 391 -14.09 7.80 -16.03
C GLY A 391 -14.39 6.37 -15.54
N PHE A 392 -13.59 5.83 -14.62
CA PHE A 392 -13.86 4.53 -13.99
C PHE A 392 -15.23 4.49 -13.31
N ARG A 393 -15.54 5.47 -12.47
CA ARG A 393 -16.83 5.52 -11.75
C ARG A 393 -18.03 5.54 -12.69
N ALA A 394 -17.95 6.34 -13.77
CA ALA A 394 -18.98 6.40 -14.79
C ALA A 394 -19.12 5.07 -15.55
N GLY A 395 -18.00 4.51 -16.01
CA GLY A 395 -17.96 3.23 -16.71
C GLY A 395 -18.43 2.06 -15.83
N HIS A 396 -17.96 1.98 -14.61
CA HIS A 396 -18.36 0.95 -13.64
C HIS A 396 -19.85 1.02 -13.30
N HIS A 397 -20.39 2.23 -13.11
CA HIS A 397 -21.83 2.42 -12.94
C HIS A 397 -22.63 1.94 -14.15
N ALA A 398 -22.20 2.31 -15.37
CA ALA A 398 -22.85 1.88 -16.60
C ALA A 398 -22.82 0.36 -16.77
N VAL A 399 -21.66 -0.27 -16.53
CA VAL A 399 -21.52 -1.74 -16.64
C VAL A 399 -22.38 -2.47 -15.61
N ASN A 400 -22.45 -1.98 -14.38
CA ASN A 400 -23.30 -2.57 -13.34
C ASN A 400 -24.79 -2.43 -13.63
N LYS A 401 -25.20 -1.33 -14.28
CA LYS A 401 -26.62 -1.05 -14.59
C LYS A 401 -27.11 -1.74 -15.85
N TYR A 402 -26.29 -1.75 -16.89
CA TYR A 402 -26.71 -2.20 -18.22
C TYR A 402 -25.97 -3.46 -18.71
N GLY A 403 -24.93 -3.88 -18.01
CA GLY A 403 -24.02 -4.95 -18.44
C GLY A 403 -22.95 -4.46 -19.39
N LEU A 404 -21.83 -5.21 -19.44
CA LEU A 404 -20.64 -4.83 -20.19
C LEU A 404 -20.92 -4.69 -21.69
N GLN A 405 -21.56 -5.68 -22.32
CA GLN A 405 -21.78 -5.70 -23.75
C GLN A 405 -22.68 -4.53 -24.23
N ALA A 406 -23.77 -4.25 -23.49
CA ALA A 406 -24.66 -3.14 -23.81
C ALA A 406 -23.95 -1.78 -23.63
N THR A 407 -23.12 -1.66 -22.61
CA THR A 407 -22.31 -0.45 -22.37
C THR A 407 -21.33 -0.22 -23.52
N LEU A 408 -20.62 -1.26 -23.96
CA LEU A 408 -19.67 -1.16 -25.08
C LEU A 408 -20.36 -0.81 -26.40
N GLU A 409 -21.52 -1.40 -26.67
CA GLU A 409 -22.28 -1.06 -27.89
C GLU A 409 -22.76 0.39 -27.83
N HIS A 410 -23.22 0.87 -26.68
CA HIS A 410 -23.60 2.27 -26.50
C HIS A 410 -22.40 3.22 -26.74
N ILE A 411 -21.23 2.92 -26.13
CA ILE A 411 -20.00 3.70 -26.35
C ILE A 411 -19.62 3.72 -27.83
N ARG A 412 -19.71 2.59 -28.53
CA ARG A 412 -19.42 2.50 -29.97
C ARG A 412 -20.30 3.39 -30.81
N MET A 413 -21.58 3.52 -30.46
CA MET A 413 -22.56 4.30 -31.17
C MET A 413 -22.54 5.78 -30.86
N THR A 414 -22.31 6.14 -29.60
CA THR A 414 -22.47 7.52 -29.09
C THR A 414 -21.18 8.21 -28.71
N GLY A 415 -20.10 7.45 -28.45
CA GLY A 415 -18.83 7.93 -27.93
C GLY A 415 -18.83 8.21 -26.43
N GLY A 416 -19.91 7.91 -25.70
CA GLY A 416 -20.07 8.17 -24.27
C GLY A 416 -20.64 7.00 -23.49
N PHE A 417 -20.60 7.08 -22.15
CA PHE A 417 -21.27 6.10 -21.27
C PHE A 417 -22.79 6.29 -21.29
N PRO A 418 -23.60 5.22 -21.21
CA PRO A 418 -25.04 5.35 -20.99
C PRO A 418 -25.34 5.92 -19.60
N PHE A 419 -26.38 6.76 -19.51
CA PHE A 419 -26.81 7.43 -18.27
C PHE A 419 -27.74 6.57 -17.43
#